data_d39aa4fd594cb5b782211933f0fda1a9
#
_entry.id   d39aa4fd594cb5b782211933f0fda1a9
#
_cell.length_a   1.000
_cell.length_b   1.000
_cell.length_c   1.000
_cell.angle_alpha   90.00
_cell.angle_beta   90.00
_cell.angle_gamma   90.00
#
_symmetry.space_group_name_H-M   'P 1'
#
loop_
_entity.id
_entity.type
_entity.pdbx_description
1 polymer ?
#
loop_
_entity_poly.entity_id
_entity_poly.type
_entity_poly.pdbx_seq_one_letter_code
_entity_poly.pdbx_strand_id
1 'polypeptide(L)'
;MRSVPSQSGRDVTQNARLLAVSGQAMVDAIDAVFDAKYHYHFWRPYTAIRNGDQDGNDATERDAGWLPFIDTPMHPEYPCAHCTIAGSLGAVLKADIGSGPTPRLSTTSPALPGVTRSWASVDAFTQEVINARIYDGVHYRNSGEVGHALGTKVGEVAAAKLLR
;
A
#
# COMPACT_ATOMS: atom_id res chain seq x y z
N MET A 1 -12.48 -0.99 -2.48
CA MET A 1 -13.40 -0.11 -1.74
C MET A 1 -14.87 -0.27 -2.14
N ARG A 2 -15.26 -0.13 -3.40
CA ARG A 2 -16.68 -0.20 -3.85
C ARG A 2 -17.43 -1.50 -3.47
N SER A 3 -16.73 -2.60 -3.24
CA SER A 3 -17.33 -3.87 -2.82
C SER A 3 -17.87 -3.87 -1.38
N VAL A 4 -17.44 -2.94 -0.52
CA VAL A 4 -17.92 -2.82 0.86
C VAL A 4 -19.27 -2.07 0.92
N PRO A 5 -19.40 -0.87 0.30
CA PRO A 5 -20.68 -0.14 0.25
C PRO A 5 -21.83 -0.91 -0.45
N SER A 6 -21.52 -1.80 -1.38
CA SER A 6 -22.54 -2.56 -2.11
C SER A 6 -23.15 -3.72 -1.33
N GLN A 7 -22.74 -3.93 -0.07
CA GLN A 7 -23.30 -5.00 0.75
C GLN A 7 -24.61 -4.58 1.44
N SER A 8 -25.48 -5.55 1.67
CA SER A 8 -26.78 -5.32 2.32
C SER A 8 -26.61 -4.80 3.77
N GLY A 9 -27.51 -3.94 4.19
CA GLY A 9 -27.60 -3.45 5.57
C GLY A 9 -26.87 -2.11 5.83
N ARG A 10 -26.26 -1.51 4.84
CA ARG A 10 -25.66 -0.17 4.96
C ARG A 10 -26.55 0.90 4.31
N ASP A 11 -26.72 2.01 5.00
CA ASP A 11 -27.41 3.18 4.43
C ASP A 11 -26.43 4.07 3.62
N VAL A 12 -27.01 5.07 2.94
CA VAL A 12 -26.26 6.00 2.10
C VAL A 12 -25.27 6.85 2.90
N THR A 13 -25.63 7.22 4.13
CA THR A 13 -24.78 8.06 5.01
C THR A 13 -23.56 7.28 5.50
N GLN A 14 -23.74 6.03 5.92
CA GLN A 14 -22.65 5.14 6.29
C GLN A 14 -21.67 4.91 5.14
N ASN A 15 -22.21 4.73 3.93
CA ASN A 15 -21.37 4.53 2.74
C ASN A 15 -20.62 5.81 2.36
N ALA A 16 -21.28 6.97 2.40
CA ALA A 16 -20.65 8.26 2.12
C ALA A 16 -19.53 8.56 3.14
N ARG A 17 -19.78 8.29 4.43
CA ARG A 17 -18.78 8.45 5.50
C ARG A 17 -17.58 7.55 5.27
N LEU A 18 -17.78 6.26 5.02
CA LEU A 18 -16.68 5.32 4.73
C LEU A 18 -15.81 5.81 3.57
N LEU A 19 -16.43 6.22 2.46
CA LEU A 19 -15.70 6.70 1.29
C LEU A 19 -14.93 7.98 1.56
N ALA A 20 -15.53 8.93 2.28
CA ALA A 20 -14.91 10.20 2.64
C ALA A 20 -13.70 10.00 3.57
N VAL A 21 -13.88 9.22 4.66
CA VAL A 21 -12.81 8.95 5.61
C VAL A 21 -11.68 8.15 4.95
N SER A 22 -12.00 7.17 4.11
CA SER A 22 -11.00 6.43 3.36
C SER A 22 -10.21 7.34 2.40
N GLY A 23 -10.89 8.25 1.70
CA GLY A 23 -10.24 9.22 0.81
C GLY A 23 -9.28 10.13 1.58
N GLN A 24 -9.73 10.71 2.69
CA GLN A 24 -8.90 11.56 3.55
C GLN A 24 -7.69 10.81 4.10
N ALA A 25 -7.90 9.63 4.67
CA ALA A 25 -6.82 8.81 5.22
C ALA A 25 -5.76 8.42 4.17
N MET A 26 -6.19 8.17 2.94
CA MET A 26 -5.25 7.87 1.84
C MET A 26 -4.45 9.10 1.41
N VAL A 27 -5.03 10.29 1.41
CA VAL A 27 -4.31 11.56 1.12
C VAL A 27 -3.31 11.84 2.22
N ASP A 28 -3.71 11.78 3.49
CA ASP A 28 -2.81 11.96 4.64
C ASP A 28 -1.64 10.95 4.62
N ALA A 29 -1.91 9.71 4.16
CA ALA A 29 -0.88 8.69 4.00
C ALA A 29 0.10 9.00 2.86
N ILE A 30 -0.38 9.62 1.78
CA ILE A 30 0.49 10.10 0.69
C ILE A 30 1.41 11.20 1.21
N ASP A 31 0.88 12.20 1.90
CA ASP A 31 1.67 13.30 2.45
C ASP A 31 2.76 12.77 3.40
N ALA A 32 2.38 11.91 4.35
CA ALA A 32 3.32 11.33 5.31
C ALA A 32 4.41 10.49 4.64
N VAL A 33 4.08 9.69 3.64
CA VAL A 33 5.07 8.83 2.97
C VAL A 33 6.00 9.63 2.06
N PHE A 34 5.52 10.68 1.41
CA PHE A 34 6.38 11.50 0.55
C PHE A 34 7.31 12.39 1.37
N ASP A 35 6.88 12.91 2.52
CA ASP A 35 7.77 13.56 3.48
C ASP A 35 8.92 12.64 3.89
N ALA A 36 8.60 11.42 4.32
CA ALA A 36 9.61 10.41 4.67
C ALA A 36 10.52 10.04 3.48
N LYS A 37 9.98 9.89 2.27
CA LYS A 37 10.77 9.56 1.07
C LYS A 37 11.85 10.58 0.79
N TYR A 38 11.52 11.85 0.84
CA TYR A 38 12.46 12.93 0.58
C TYR A 38 13.36 13.26 1.77
N HIS A 39 13.03 12.77 2.96
CA HIS A 39 13.93 12.78 4.11
C HIS A 39 15.04 11.73 3.98
N TYR A 40 14.68 10.48 3.61
CA TYR A 40 15.64 9.36 3.58
C TYR A 40 16.41 9.23 2.27
N HIS A 41 15.87 9.67 1.14
CA HIS A 41 16.49 9.60 -0.20
C HIS A 41 17.06 8.24 -0.57
N PHE A 42 16.41 7.15 -0.17
CA PHE A 42 16.94 5.79 -0.37
C PHE A 42 16.82 5.35 -1.86
N TRP A 43 17.82 4.66 -2.34
CA TRP A 43 17.88 4.20 -3.73
C TRP A 43 16.97 3.00 -4.02
N ARG A 44 16.54 2.86 -5.27
CA ARG A 44 15.69 1.79 -5.76
C ARG A 44 16.47 0.51 -6.02
N PRO A 45 15.82 -0.70 -5.99
CA PRO A 45 16.44 -1.95 -6.42
C PRO A 45 17.09 -1.86 -7.79
N TYR A 46 16.46 -1.14 -8.73
CA TYR A 46 17.04 -0.87 -10.05
C TYR A 46 18.44 -0.25 -9.96
N THR A 47 18.62 0.74 -9.12
CA THR A 47 19.93 1.39 -8.93
C THR A 47 20.89 0.51 -8.15
N ALA A 48 20.44 -0.12 -7.07
CA ALA A 48 21.28 -0.94 -6.20
C ALA A 48 21.84 -2.17 -6.92
N ILE A 49 20.98 -2.95 -7.58
CA ILE A 49 21.38 -4.18 -8.27
C ILE A 49 22.34 -3.88 -9.44
N ARG A 50 22.08 -2.80 -10.17
CA ARG A 50 22.94 -2.40 -11.30
C ARG A 50 24.28 -1.78 -10.88
N ASN A 51 24.46 -1.46 -9.61
CA ASN A 51 25.67 -0.92 -9.02
C ASN A 51 26.10 -1.68 -7.75
N GLY A 52 25.86 -2.99 -7.70
CA GLY A 52 26.19 -3.84 -6.57
C GLY A 52 27.68 -3.89 -6.21
N ASP A 53 28.54 -3.47 -7.13
CA ASP A 53 29.98 -3.27 -6.93
C ASP A 53 30.32 -1.99 -6.15
N GLN A 54 29.31 -1.15 -5.79
CA GLN A 54 29.50 0.14 -5.11
C GLN A 54 28.78 0.23 -3.76
N ASP A 55 28.20 -0.86 -3.28
CA ASP A 55 27.45 -0.89 -2.01
C ASP A 55 28.32 -1.12 -0.76
N GLY A 56 29.61 -1.36 -0.95
CA GLY A 56 30.57 -1.64 0.12
C GLY A 56 30.51 -3.07 0.65
N ASN A 57 29.83 -3.98 -0.04
CA ASN A 57 29.74 -5.40 0.30
C ASN A 57 30.31 -6.27 -0.83
N ASP A 58 31.52 -6.79 -0.64
CA ASP A 58 32.21 -7.63 -1.63
C ASP A 58 31.47 -8.93 -1.99
N ALA A 59 30.44 -9.31 -1.22
CA ALA A 59 29.59 -10.46 -1.53
C ALA A 59 28.42 -10.13 -2.48
N THR A 60 28.21 -8.85 -2.82
CA THR A 60 27.17 -8.42 -3.74
C THR A 60 27.72 -8.37 -5.17
N GLU A 61 27.11 -9.14 -6.06
CA GLU A 61 27.44 -9.11 -7.48
C GLU A 61 26.61 -8.06 -8.22
N ARG A 62 27.27 -7.32 -9.11
CA ARG A 62 26.62 -6.36 -9.99
C ARG A 62 25.91 -7.07 -11.15
N ASP A 63 24.64 -6.72 -11.38
CA ASP A 63 23.93 -7.06 -12.63
C ASP A 63 23.56 -5.78 -13.40
N ALA A 64 24.41 -5.37 -14.30
CA ALA A 64 24.21 -4.15 -15.11
C ALA A 64 23.00 -4.24 -16.07
N GLY A 65 22.53 -5.46 -16.38
CA GLY A 65 21.38 -5.71 -17.27
C GLY A 65 20.04 -5.84 -16.54
N TRP A 66 20.03 -5.89 -15.21
CA TRP A 66 18.82 -6.13 -14.45
C TRP A 66 17.73 -5.06 -14.68
N LEU A 67 16.48 -5.51 -14.85
CA LEU A 67 15.30 -4.66 -15.01
C LEU A 67 14.18 -5.15 -14.09
N PRO A 68 13.42 -4.23 -13.48
CA PRO A 68 12.21 -4.59 -12.75
C PRO A 68 11.10 -5.02 -13.72
N PHE A 69 10.06 -5.67 -13.21
CA PHE A 69 8.92 -6.12 -14.00
C PHE A 69 8.06 -4.94 -14.52
N ILE A 70 8.05 -3.84 -13.80
CA ILE A 70 7.39 -2.59 -14.18
C ILE A 70 8.38 -1.42 -14.13
N ASP A 71 8.05 -0.31 -14.77
CA ASP A 71 8.86 0.90 -14.71
C ASP A 71 9.05 1.38 -13.26
N THR A 72 10.30 1.67 -12.92
CA THR A 72 10.64 2.18 -11.59
C THR A 72 10.05 3.59 -11.40
N PRO A 73 9.24 3.82 -10.34
CA PRO A 73 8.72 5.16 -10.05
C PRO A 73 9.83 6.19 -9.81
N MET A 74 9.68 7.39 -10.38
CA MET A 74 10.68 8.46 -10.40
C MET A 74 10.72 9.27 -9.10
N HIS A 75 10.77 8.57 -7.95
CA HIS A 75 10.91 9.15 -6.61
C HIS A 75 11.63 8.17 -5.68
N PRO A 76 12.19 8.61 -4.52
CA PRO A 76 12.93 7.76 -3.61
C PRO A 76 12.19 6.48 -3.22
N GLU A 77 12.96 5.44 -2.92
CA GLU A 77 12.39 4.11 -2.68
C GLU A 77 11.62 4.01 -1.37
N TYR A 78 12.21 4.48 -0.27
CA TYR A 78 11.77 4.19 1.10
C TYR A 78 11.01 5.37 1.74
N PRO A 79 9.91 5.10 2.48
CA PRO A 79 9.14 3.84 2.54
C PRO A 79 8.24 3.62 1.31
N CYS A 80 7.67 2.41 1.16
CA CYS A 80 6.79 2.06 0.05
C CYS A 80 5.45 2.83 0.08
N ALA A 81 5.20 3.69 -0.89
CA ALA A 81 3.97 4.51 -0.93
C ALA A 81 2.70 3.67 -1.10
N HIS A 82 2.69 2.68 -2.01
CA HIS A 82 1.53 1.80 -2.19
C HIS A 82 1.20 1.03 -0.91
N CYS A 83 2.23 0.58 -0.17
CA CYS A 83 2.06 -0.14 1.09
C CYS A 83 1.50 0.79 2.18
N THR A 84 1.93 2.06 2.20
CA THR A 84 1.43 3.08 3.13
C THR A 84 -0.05 3.39 2.87
N ILE A 85 -0.41 3.61 1.61
CA ILE A 85 -1.82 3.82 1.22
C ILE A 85 -2.67 2.59 1.56
N ALA A 86 -2.19 1.38 1.28
CA ALA A 86 -2.92 0.15 1.60
C ALA A 86 -3.08 -0.05 3.10
N GLY A 87 -2.06 0.25 3.91
CA GLY A 87 -2.12 0.20 5.37
C GLY A 87 -3.14 1.18 5.93
N SER A 88 -3.16 2.43 5.44
CA SER A 88 -4.11 3.45 5.85
C SER A 88 -5.55 3.06 5.52
N LEU A 89 -5.81 2.65 4.28
CA LEU A 89 -7.12 2.13 3.89
C LEU A 89 -7.52 0.91 4.70
N GLY A 90 -6.57 0.00 4.95
CA GLY A 90 -6.80 -1.20 5.75
C GLY A 90 -7.24 -0.88 7.18
N ALA A 91 -6.63 0.10 7.83
CA ALA A 91 -7.00 0.54 9.17
C ALA A 91 -8.42 1.13 9.21
N VAL A 92 -8.77 1.98 8.24
CA VAL A 92 -10.13 2.55 8.12
C VAL A 92 -11.17 1.45 7.89
N LEU A 93 -10.90 0.49 6.99
CA LEU A 93 -11.81 -0.63 6.73
C LEU A 93 -12.01 -1.51 7.98
N LYS A 94 -10.94 -1.82 8.72
CA LYS A 94 -11.04 -2.58 9.98
C LYS A 94 -11.87 -1.85 11.02
N ALA A 95 -11.68 -0.55 11.18
CA ALA A 95 -12.45 0.27 12.11
C ALA A 95 -13.94 0.35 11.73
N ASP A 96 -14.26 0.46 10.44
CA ASP A 96 -15.63 0.50 9.93
C ASP A 96 -16.36 -0.85 10.03
N ILE A 97 -15.66 -1.96 9.79
CA ILE A 97 -16.21 -3.31 9.91
C ILE A 97 -16.40 -3.70 11.40
N GLY A 98 -15.52 -3.22 12.27
CA GLY A 98 -15.55 -3.56 13.70
C GLY A 98 -15.30 -5.05 13.96
N SER A 99 -16.05 -5.63 14.90
CA SER A 99 -15.97 -7.05 15.27
C SER A 99 -16.81 -7.98 14.37
N GLY A 100 -17.47 -7.43 13.36
CA GLY A 100 -18.28 -8.19 12.42
C GLY A 100 -17.45 -9.05 11.45
N PRO A 101 -18.11 -9.95 10.69
CA PRO A 101 -17.42 -10.70 9.67
C PRO A 101 -16.89 -9.78 8.58
N THR A 102 -15.63 -9.99 8.18
CA THR A 102 -15.04 -9.22 7.07
C THR A 102 -15.82 -9.50 5.79
N PRO A 103 -16.37 -8.48 5.14
CA PRO A 103 -17.02 -8.65 3.85
C PRO A 103 -15.99 -9.06 2.79
N ARG A 104 -16.43 -9.78 1.77
CA ARG A 104 -15.57 -10.14 0.65
C ARG A 104 -15.07 -8.89 -0.05
N LEU A 105 -13.78 -8.62 0.09
CA LEU A 105 -13.12 -7.55 -0.62
C LEU A 105 -12.81 -7.99 -2.04
N SER A 106 -13.07 -7.13 -3.02
CA SER A 106 -12.74 -7.42 -4.42
C SER A 106 -12.44 -6.16 -5.21
N THR A 107 -11.64 -6.33 -6.26
CA THR A 107 -11.36 -5.28 -7.24
C THR A 107 -11.07 -5.86 -8.61
N THR A 108 -11.25 -5.03 -9.63
CA THR A 108 -10.79 -5.25 -11.00
C THR A 108 -9.79 -4.18 -11.37
N SER A 109 -8.95 -4.44 -12.37
CA SER A 109 -7.98 -3.46 -12.88
C SER A 109 -8.05 -3.38 -14.40
N PRO A 110 -7.99 -2.18 -14.99
CA PRO A 110 -7.85 -2.02 -16.45
C PRO A 110 -6.58 -2.68 -17.00
N ALA A 111 -5.52 -2.79 -16.20
CA ALA A 111 -4.27 -3.46 -16.58
C ALA A 111 -4.42 -4.99 -16.71
N LEU A 112 -5.49 -5.58 -16.18
CA LEU A 112 -5.79 -7.01 -16.27
C LEU A 112 -7.29 -7.22 -16.54
N PRO A 113 -7.77 -6.95 -17.77
CA PRO A 113 -9.19 -7.05 -18.12
C PRO A 113 -9.75 -8.46 -17.87
N GLY A 114 -10.96 -8.54 -17.36
CA GLY A 114 -11.67 -9.80 -17.10
C GLY A 114 -11.24 -10.52 -15.82
N VAL A 115 -10.21 -10.06 -15.11
CA VAL A 115 -9.77 -10.68 -13.84
C VAL A 115 -10.29 -9.89 -12.66
N THR A 116 -10.91 -10.59 -11.72
CA THR A 116 -11.30 -10.05 -10.42
C THR A 116 -10.40 -10.62 -9.33
N ARG A 117 -9.65 -9.75 -8.64
CA ARG A 117 -8.93 -10.13 -7.41
C ARG A 117 -9.88 -10.05 -6.23
N SER A 118 -9.76 -10.98 -5.28
CA SER A 118 -10.58 -10.98 -4.07
C SER A 118 -9.83 -11.51 -2.86
N TRP A 119 -10.21 -10.98 -1.69
CA TRP A 119 -9.56 -11.28 -0.41
C TRP A 119 -10.61 -11.58 0.66
N ALA A 120 -10.30 -12.56 1.51
CA ALA A 120 -11.12 -12.96 2.64
C ALA A 120 -10.92 -12.06 3.88
N SER A 121 -9.87 -11.27 3.92
CA SER A 121 -9.57 -10.35 5.03
C SER A 121 -8.88 -9.08 4.53
N VAL A 122 -8.93 -8.03 5.35
CA VAL A 122 -8.19 -6.79 5.11
C VAL A 122 -6.69 -7.05 5.13
N ASP A 123 -6.21 -7.92 6.04
CA ASP A 123 -4.79 -8.26 6.12
C ASP A 123 -4.30 -9.00 4.87
N ALA A 124 -5.10 -9.92 4.31
CA ALA A 124 -4.76 -10.58 3.05
C ALA A 124 -4.62 -9.58 1.90
N PHE A 125 -5.50 -8.58 1.84
CA PHE A 125 -5.42 -7.49 0.86
C PHE A 125 -4.14 -6.66 1.02
N THR A 126 -3.85 -6.18 2.22
CA THR A 126 -2.67 -5.32 2.45
C THR A 126 -1.36 -6.08 2.27
N GLN A 127 -1.30 -7.35 2.69
CA GLN A 127 -0.14 -8.21 2.47
C GLN A 127 0.10 -8.49 0.99
N GLU A 128 -0.94 -8.67 0.19
CA GLU A 128 -0.79 -8.84 -1.26
C GLU A 128 -0.20 -7.58 -1.91
N VAL A 129 -0.58 -6.38 -1.46
CA VAL A 129 0.02 -5.14 -1.96
C VAL A 129 1.53 -5.09 -1.65
N ILE A 130 1.95 -5.46 -0.42
CA ILE A 130 3.37 -5.52 -0.07
C ILE A 130 4.12 -6.49 -1.00
N ASN A 131 3.60 -7.70 -1.16
CA ASN A 131 4.23 -8.73 -1.99
C ASN A 131 4.30 -8.32 -3.47
N ALA A 132 3.25 -7.70 -4.00
CA ALA A 132 3.21 -7.21 -5.37
C ALA A 132 4.36 -6.23 -5.65
N ARG A 133 4.64 -5.30 -4.72
CA ARG A 133 5.72 -4.32 -4.90
C ARG A 133 7.11 -4.95 -4.90
N ILE A 134 7.27 -6.09 -4.22
CA ILE A 134 8.53 -6.87 -4.23
C ILE A 134 8.64 -7.64 -5.56
N TYR A 135 7.56 -8.31 -5.99
CA TYR A 135 7.55 -9.05 -7.26
C TYR A 135 7.71 -8.15 -8.47
N ASP A 136 7.18 -6.92 -8.40
CA ASP A 136 7.41 -5.88 -9.40
C ASP A 136 8.91 -5.47 -9.52
N GLY A 137 9.73 -5.77 -8.50
CA GLY A 137 11.14 -5.39 -8.44
C GLY A 137 11.41 -3.92 -8.13
N VAL A 138 10.45 -3.20 -7.57
CA VAL A 138 10.56 -1.74 -7.34
C VAL A 138 10.69 -1.35 -5.88
N HIS A 139 10.54 -2.30 -4.95
CA HIS A 139 10.66 -2.08 -3.50
C HIS A 139 11.35 -3.24 -2.78
N TYR A 140 12.05 -2.92 -1.69
CA TYR A 140 12.56 -3.90 -0.73
C TYR A 140 11.46 -4.30 0.26
N ARG A 141 11.57 -5.51 0.84
CA ARG A 141 10.58 -6.01 1.81
C ARG A 141 10.43 -5.10 3.03
N ASN A 142 11.55 -4.68 3.62
CA ASN A 142 11.55 -3.75 4.75
C ASN A 142 10.79 -2.45 4.44
N SER A 143 11.00 -1.89 3.25
CA SER A 143 10.29 -0.69 2.80
C SER A 143 8.77 -0.91 2.71
N GLY A 144 8.35 -2.10 2.27
CA GLY A 144 6.95 -2.51 2.24
C GLY A 144 6.32 -2.60 3.64
N GLU A 145 7.00 -3.26 4.55
CA GLU A 145 6.55 -3.47 5.93
C GLU A 145 6.48 -2.16 6.72
N VAL A 146 7.53 -1.33 6.63
CA VAL A 146 7.55 -0.01 7.28
C VAL A 146 6.50 0.92 6.69
N GLY A 147 6.36 0.93 5.35
CA GLY A 147 5.31 1.71 4.70
C GLY A 147 3.91 1.30 5.18
N HIS A 148 3.62 0.00 5.23
CA HIS A 148 2.36 -0.51 5.76
C HIS A 148 2.12 -0.07 7.21
N ALA A 149 3.11 -0.19 8.08
CA ALA A 149 3.01 0.22 9.48
C ALA A 149 2.77 1.74 9.63
N LEU A 150 3.46 2.57 8.83
CA LEU A 150 3.21 4.02 8.77
C LEU A 150 1.76 4.31 8.37
N GLY A 151 1.31 3.71 7.28
CA GLY A 151 -0.06 3.89 6.78
C GLY A 151 -1.11 3.45 7.78
N THR A 152 -0.90 2.32 8.46
CA THR A 152 -1.81 1.83 9.50
C THR A 152 -2.01 2.88 10.60
N LYS A 153 -0.94 3.50 11.11
CA LYS A 153 -1.04 4.58 12.11
C LYS A 153 -1.82 5.78 11.61
N VAL A 154 -1.59 6.20 10.36
CA VAL A 154 -2.34 7.32 9.75
C VAL A 154 -3.83 6.97 9.65
N GLY A 155 -4.16 5.78 9.16
CA GLY A 155 -5.53 5.31 9.03
C GLY A 155 -6.25 5.17 10.38
N GLU A 156 -5.57 4.71 11.42
CA GLU A 156 -6.11 4.63 12.79
C GLU A 156 -6.47 6.03 13.33
N VAL A 157 -5.61 7.03 13.10
CA VAL A 157 -5.89 8.42 13.50
C VAL A 157 -7.10 8.97 12.76
N ALA A 158 -7.20 8.76 11.45
CA ALA A 158 -8.33 9.20 10.65
C ALA A 158 -9.63 8.51 11.09
N ALA A 159 -9.61 7.20 11.29
CA ALA A 159 -10.75 6.44 11.76
C ALA A 159 -11.22 6.91 13.14
N ALA A 160 -10.31 7.10 14.09
CA ALA A 160 -10.63 7.55 15.44
C ALA A 160 -11.27 8.97 15.48
N LYS A 161 -10.91 9.84 14.53
CA LYS A 161 -11.44 11.21 14.46
C LYS A 161 -12.72 11.33 13.65
N LEU A 162 -12.89 10.56 12.58
CA LEU A 162 -13.87 10.81 11.54
C LEU A 162 -14.94 9.72 11.38
N LEU A 163 -14.74 8.51 11.89
CA LEU A 163 -15.74 7.42 11.85
C LEU A 163 -16.73 7.40 13.02
N ARG A 164 -16.65 8.36 13.93
CA ARG A 164 -17.54 8.48 15.09
C ARG A 164 -18.95 8.90 14.70
#